data_b41dee6e7854739879a6a1740bb27792
#
_entry.id   b41dee6e7854739879a6a1740bb27792
#
_cell.length_a   1.000
_cell.length_b   1.000
_cell.length_c   1.000
_cell.angle_alpha   90.00
_cell.angle_beta   90.00
_cell.angle_gamma   90.00
#
_symmetry.space_group_name_H-M   'P 1'
#
loop_
_entity.id
_entity.type
_entity.pdbx_description
1 polymer ?
#
loop_
_entity_poly.entity_id
_entity_poly.type
_entity_poly.pdbx_seq_one_letter_code
_entity_poly.pdbx_strand_id
1 'polypeptide(L)'
;MTKNKQINFKFWIFAYLLICLLPKKAWAQNTQSFTISPPSLKFSLDPGEKAEKIIKITNNTETDTVFFANVQNFVVTDKNGTPELLPYDAKVDNQYAASSWATVLPDVITIPAGKTTTTTLYLQVPGDARPGGRYISVAFSPRSTGLTEGTGASVHAVAATLVYLTINGPTEESGRITSFFAPGFSEYGPIDFKAEIKNTGDIHITPKISLKIKNLFGQEVFSTALPSHLNVFPGTFRIYETSWQKKWLFGRYSANLSGFFGKENNLPLSAAVAFWVIPYKIILVFATLGLAIILARRIKNKPPKEIKEEKEPEEK
;
A
#
# COMPACT_ATOMS: atom_id res chain seq x y z
N MET A 1 -21.81 -59.17 35.41
CA MET A 1 -20.60 -58.32 35.49
C MET A 1 -20.23 -57.78 34.12
N THR A 2 -20.99 -56.88 33.52
CA THR A 2 -20.68 -56.32 32.18
C THR A 2 -21.14 -54.86 31.95
N LYS A 3 -21.22 -54.03 33.01
CA LYS A 3 -21.68 -52.62 32.86
C LYS A 3 -20.61 -51.54 32.97
N ASN A 4 -19.36 -51.87 33.29
CA ASN A 4 -18.33 -50.84 33.58
C ASN A 4 -17.33 -50.57 32.45
N LYS A 5 -17.41 -51.24 31.29
CA LYS A 5 -16.43 -51.02 30.20
C LYS A 5 -16.85 -49.95 29.19
N GLN A 6 -18.13 -49.64 29.06
CA GLN A 6 -18.59 -48.64 28.07
C GLN A 6 -18.43 -47.18 28.52
N ILE A 7 -18.36 -46.92 29.81
CA ILE A 7 -18.22 -45.55 30.36
C ILE A 7 -16.79 -45.02 30.09
N ASN A 8 -15.79 -45.88 30.19
CA ASN A 8 -14.40 -45.48 29.98
C ASN A 8 -14.06 -45.10 28.54
N PHE A 9 -14.70 -45.72 27.53
CA PHE A 9 -14.39 -45.42 26.14
C PHE A 9 -14.95 -44.05 25.69
N LYS A 10 -16.16 -43.70 26.12
CA LYS A 10 -16.75 -42.36 25.82
C LYS A 10 -16.02 -41.25 26.56
N PHE A 11 -15.53 -41.51 27.77
CA PHE A 11 -14.74 -40.55 28.55
C PHE A 11 -13.39 -40.26 27.85
N TRP A 12 -12.73 -41.29 27.32
CA TRP A 12 -11.46 -41.10 26.58
C TRP A 12 -11.63 -40.38 25.25
N ILE A 13 -12.75 -40.61 24.54
CA ILE A 13 -13.06 -39.85 23.31
C ILE A 13 -13.31 -38.38 23.66
N PHE A 14 -14.05 -38.11 24.74
CA PHE A 14 -14.33 -36.71 25.15
C PHE A 14 -13.07 -35.99 25.65
N ALA A 15 -12.20 -36.67 26.38
CA ALA A 15 -10.91 -36.14 26.81
C ALA A 15 -9.96 -35.86 25.59
N TYR A 16 -9.96 -36.74 24.60
CA TYR A 16 -9.18 -36.53 23.37
C TYR A 16 -9.69 -35.34 22.52
N LEU A 17 -11.03 -35.18 22.44
CA LEU A 17 -11.65 -34.03 21.76
C LEU A 17 -11.34 -32.72 22.50
N LEU A 18 -11.31 -32.73 23.84
CA LEU A 18 -10.97 -31.56 24.66
C LEU A 18 -9.51 -31.15 24.51
N ILE A 19 -8.58 -32.10 24.35
CA ILE A 19 -7.16 -31.84 24.10
C ILE A 19 -6.94 -31.25 22.69
N CYS A 20 -7.75 -31.66 21.71
CA CYS A 20 -7.69 -31.08 20.34
C CYS A 20 -8.24 -29.66 20.26
N LEU A 21 -9.05 -29.22 21.23
CA LEU A 21 -9.60 -27.85 21.33
C LEU A 21 -8.69 -26.87 22.08
N LEU A 22 -7.59 -27.35 22.69
CA LEU A 22 -6.62 -26.44 23.30
C LEU A 22 -5.98 -25.60 22.17
N PRO A 23 -6.02 -24.26 22.25
CA PRO A 23 -5.37 -23.42 21.27
C PRO A 23 -3.88 -23.76 21.28
N LYS A 24 -3.39 -24.36 20.19
CA LYS A 24 -1.94 -24.45 19.96
C LYS A 24 -1.46 -23.01 19.91
N LYS A 25 -0.76 -22.54 20.94
CA LYS A 25 -0.03 -21.28 20.87
C LYS A 25 0.89 -21.40 19.65
N ALA A 26 0.46 -20.83 18.53
CA ALA A 26 1.35 -20.57 17.42
C ALA A 26 2.36 -19.54 17.94
N TRP A 27 3.54 -20.02 18.26
CA TRP A 27 4.68 -19.14 18.50
C TRP A 27 4.95 -18.48 17.16
N ALA A 28 4.56 -17.21 17.02
CA ALA A 28 4.98 -16.39 15.90
C ALA A 28 6.52 -16.34 16.00
N GLN A 29 7.20 -17.12 15.20
CA GLN A 29 8.64 -16.96 15.01
C GLN A 29 8.83 -15.57 14.43
N ASN A 30 9.53 -14.72 15.19
CA ASN A 30 9.99 -13.45 14.69
C ASN A 30 11.03 -13.77 13.61
N THR A 31 10.59 -13.77 12.33
CA THR A 31 11.40 -14.19 11.19
C THR A 31 12.48 -13.19 10.82
N GLN A 32 12.51 -12.03 11.49
CA GLN A 32 13.48 -10.99 11.22
C GLN A 32 14.74 -11.21 12.09
N SER A 33 15.80 -11.72 11.47
CA SER A 33 17.07 -12.05 12.14
C SER A 33 17.83 -10.81 12.61
N PHE A 34 17.55 -9.62 12.09
CA PHE A 34 18.19 -8.36 12.49
C PHE A 34 17.33 -7.15 12.11
N THR A 35 17.61 -6.01 12.74
CA THR A 35 16.92 -4.74 12.53
C THR A 35 17.92 -3.63 12.25
N ILE A 36 17.58 -2.72 11.32
CA ILE A 36 18.39 -1.55 10.98
C ILE A 36 17.61 -0.28 11.30
N SER A 37 18.30 0.72 11.83
CA SER A 37 17.72 2.03 12.14
C SER A 37 18.72 3.16 11.88
N PRO A 38 18.28 4.24 11.22
CA PRO A 38 16.96 4.49 10.66
C PRO A 38 16.74 3.74 9.32
N PRO A 39 15.49 3.51 8.91
CA PRO A 39 15.20 2.85 7.63
C PRO A 39 15.53 3.74 6.42
N SER A 40 15.63 5.04 6.62
CA SER A 40 16.07 5.98 5.59
C SER A 40 16.84 7.15 6.14
N LEU A 41 17.75 7.69 5.34
CA LEU A 41 18.55 8.88 5.61
C LEU A 41 18.29 9.90 4.50
N LYS A 42 18.21 11.18 4.87
CA LYS A 42 18.08 12.30 3.93
C LYS A 42 19.25 13.25 4.10
N PHE A 43 19.83 13.66 2.97
CA PHE A 43 20.89 14.64 2.90
C PHE A 43 20.55 15.70 1.85
N SER A 44 20.99 16.94 2.10
CA SER A 44 20.99 18.04 1.15
C SER A 44 22.35 18.67 1.23
N LEU A 45 23.19 18.47 0.22
CA LEU A 45 24.62 18.79 0.21
C LEU A 45 24.97 19.60 -1.02
N ASP A 46 25.96 20.47 -0.86
CA ASP A 46 26.55 21.22 -1.96
C ASP A 46 27.59 20.36 -2.71
N PRO A 47 27.87 20.65 -3.99
CA PRO A 47 29.01 20.06 -4.69
C PRO A 47 30.32 20.25 -3.90
N GLY A 48 31.08 19.17 -3.69
CA GLY A 48 32.31 19.16 -2.90
C GLY A 48 32.12 18.94 -1.39
N GLU A 49 30.88 18.99 -0.90
CA GLU A 49 30.58 18.85 0.53
C GLU A 49 30.71 17.40 1.00
N LYS A 50 31.02 17.27 2.31
CA LYS A 50 31.12 15.99 3.02
C LYS A 50 30.07 15.93 4.11
N ALA A 51 29.54 14.74 4.35
CA ALA A 51 28.61 14.50 5.44
C ALA A 51 28.74 13.07 5.97
N GLU A 52 28.30 12.87 7.21
CA GLU A 52 28.26 11.55 7.82
C GLU A 52 26.99 11.34 8.61
N LYS A 53 26.54 10.10 8.70
CA LYS A 53 25.44 9.68 9.58
C LYS A 53 25.64 8.27 10.09
N ILE A 54 25.19 8.05 11.33
CA ILE A 54 25.27 6.77 12.02
C ILE A 54 24.06 5.91 11.64
N ILE A 55 24.32 4.62 11.40
CA ILE A 55 23.34 3.56 11.20
C ILE A 55 23.52 2.55 12.33
N LYS A 56 22.42 2.16 12.98
CA LYS A 56 22.37 1.16 14.04
C LYS A 56 21.91 -0.16 13.47
N ILE A 57 22.58 -1.25 13.85
CA ILE A 57 22.21 -2.62 13.48
C ILE A 57 22.00 -3.41 14.77
N THR A 58 20.88 -4.05 14.92
CA THR A 58 20.56 -4.91 16.06
C THR A 58 20.47 -6.36 15.58
N ASN A 59 21.26 -7.22 16.18
CA ASN A 59 21.18 -8.65 15.98
C ASN A 59 20.04 -9.22 16.87
N ASN A 60 18.96 -9.71 16.25
CA ASN A 60 17.82 -10.27 16.97
C ASN A 60 17.93 -11.79 17.17
N THR A 61 19.05 -12.39 16.78
CA THR A 61 19.28 -13.82 16.96
C THR A 61 19.90 -14.14 18.32
N GLU A 62 19.90 -15.41 18.68
CA GLU A 62 20.52 -15.93 19.93
C GLU A 62 22.04 -16.21 19.77
N THR A 63 22.61 -15.93 18.60
CA THR A 63 24.03 -16.19 18.31
C THR A 63 24.73 -14.94 17.79
N ASP A 64 26.02 -14.87 18.05
CA ASP A 64 26.86 -13.81 17.49
C ASP A 64 26.89 -13.92 15.96
N THR A 65 26.67 -12.79 15.28
CA THR A 65 26.54 -12.76 13.83
C THR A 65 27.45 -11.70 13.22
N VAL A 66 28.15 -12.07 12.18
CA VAL A 66 28.96 -11.14 11.38
C VAL A 66 28.09 -10.59 10.24
N PHE A 67 28.05 -9.27 10.11
CA PHE A 67 27.34 -8.57 9.04
C PHE A 67 28.33 -7.89 8.10
N PHE A 68 27.98 -7.91 6.82
CA PHE A 68 28.64 -7.13 5.78
C PHE A 68 27.76 -5.96 5.40
N ALA A 69 28.36 -4.76 5.35
CA ALA A 69 27.70 -3.53 4.90
C ALA A 69 28.21 -3.16 3.51
N ASN A 70 27.30 -3.01 2.55
CA ASN A 70 27.61 -2.63 1.18
C ASN A 70 26.81 -1.42 0.76
N VAL A 71 27.45 -0.47 0.06
CA VAL A 71 26.77 0.65 -0.57
C VAL A 71 26.40 0.27 -2.00
N GLN A 72 25.12 0.44 -2.34
CA GLN A 72 24.58 0.11 -3.66
C GLN A 72 23.68 1.24 -4.16
N ASN A 73 23.61 1.42 -5.46
CA ASN A 73 22.58 2.25 -6.04
C ASN A 73 21.23 1.51 -5.98
N PHE A 74 20.13 2.24 -5.93
CA PHE A 74 18.81 1.66 -6.15
C PHE A 74 18.01 2.46 -7.18
N VAL A 75 17.08 1.78 -7.80
CA VAL A 75 16.11 2.35 -8.74
C VAL A 75 14.70 2.02 -8.26
N VAL A 76 13.73 2.73 -8.79
CA VAL A 76 12.31 2.42 -8.63
C VAL A 76 11.72 2.27 -10.02
N THR A 77 11.28 1.07 -10.35
CA THR A 77 10.73 0.74 -11.67
C THR A 77 9.23 0.51 -11.64
N ASP A 78 8.69 0.13 -10.49
CA ASP A 78 7.27 -0.13 -10.29
C ASP A 78 6.47 1.13 -9.91
N LYS A 79 5.15 1.03 -10.00
CA LYS A 79 4.22 2.10 -9.60
C LYS A 79 3.91 2.13 -8.09
N ASN A 80 4.42 1.16 -7.34
CA ASN A 80 4.27 1.11 -5.89
C ASN A 80 5.41 1.81 -5.17
N GLY A 81 6.45 2.21 -5.92
CA GLY A 81 7.64 2.87 -5.40
C GLY A 81 8.53 1.94 -4.59
N THR A 82 8.58 0.65 -4.96
CA THR A 82 9.44 -0.34 -4.34
C THR A 82 10.88 -0.13 -4.79
N PRO A 83 11.83 0.09 -3.87
CA PRO A 83 13.24 0.20 -4.22
C PRO A 83 13.78 -1.15 -4.68
N GLU A 84 14.42 -1.16 -5.84
CA GLU A 84 15.17 -2.29 -6.36
C GLU A 84 16.67 -2.01 -6.23
N LEU A 85 17.36 -2.79 -5.41
CA LEU A 85 18.80 -2.65 -5.19
C LEU A 85 19.55 -3.18 -6.41
N LEU A 86 20.43 -2.35 -6.95
CA LEU A 86 21.25 -2.76 -8.08
C LEU A 86 22.47 -3.53 -7.59
N PRO A 87 22.95 -4.54 -8.34
CA PRO A 87 24.18 -5.24 -8.00
C PRO A 87 25.34 -4.27 -7.80
N TYR A 88 26.24 -4.61 -6.87
CA TYR A 88 27.38 -3.74 -6.49
C TYR A 88 28.29 -3.38 -7.68
N ASP A 89 28.44 -4.30 -8.61
CA ASP A 89 29.26 -4.18 -9.82
C ASP A 89 28.49 -3.69 -11.05
N ALA A 90 27.19 -3.42 -10.89
CA ALA A 90 26.38 -2.89 -11.99
C ALA A 90 26.92 -1.52 -12.41
N LYS A 91 27.46 -1.45 -13.62
CA LYS A 91 27.78 -0.18 -14.29
C LYS A 91 26.46 0.51 -14.63
N VAL A 92 26.02 1.36 -13.71
CA VAL A 92 24.81 2.15 -13.91
C VAL A 92 25.23 3.48 -14.48
N ASP A 93 25.08 3.64 -15.78
CA ASP A 93 25.11 4.95 -16.44
C ASP A 93 23.79 5.66 -16.15
N ASN A 94 23.61 6.04 -14.88
CA ASN A 94 22.40 6.67 -14.41
C ASN A 94 22.79 7.95 -13.66
N GLN A 95 22.25 9.06 -14.11
CA GLN A 95 22.47 10.38 -13.49
C GLN A 95 22.06 10.43 -12.00
N TYR A 96 21.32 9.44 -11.52
CA TYR A 96 20.86 9.33 -10.13
C TYR A 96 21.76 8.42 -9.26
N ALA A 97 22.80 7.84 -9.85
CA ALA A 97 23.77 6.98 -9.14
C ALA A 97 24.74 7.82 -8.30
N ALA A 98 25.10 7.34 -7.11
CA ALA A 98 26.08 7.95 -6.22
C ALA A 98 26.75 6.93 -5.26
N SER A 99 26.70 5.63 -5.54
CA SER A 99 27.33 4.64 -4.66
C SER A 99 28.84 4.84 -4.52
N SER A 100 29.52 5.34 -5.56
CA SER A 100 30.94 5.67 -5.53
C SER A 100 31.29 6.89 -4.66
N TRP A 101 30.30 7.68 -4.24
CA TRP A 101 30.49 8.85 -3.35
C TRP A 101 30.37 8.50 -1.88
N ALA A 102 30.05 7.24 -1.58
CA ALA A 102 29.70 6.79 -0.24
C ALA A 102 30.58 5.64 0.21
N THR A 103 30.94 5.66 1.49
CA THR A 103 31.69 4.59 2.16
C THR A 103 31.05 4.33 3.52
N VAL A 104 31.00 3.07 3.92
CA VAL A 104 30.49 2.66 5.24
C VAL A 104 31.63 2.06 6.04
N LEU A 105 31.86 2.56 7.25
CA LEU A 105 32.91 2.06 8.13
C LEU A 105 32.41 1.89 9.58
N PRO A 106 32.66 0.74 10.22
CA PRO A 106 33.23 -0.48 9.62
C PRO A 106 32.23 -1.13 8.64
N ASP A 107 32.75 -1.78 7.61
CA ASP A 107 31.98 -2.53 6.59
C ASP A 107 31.78 -3.99 6.98
N VAL A 108 32.56 -4.51 7.90
CA VAL A 108 32.43 -5.84 8.52
C VAL A 108 32.22 -5.67 10.01
N ILE A 109 31.08 -6.15 10.50
CA ILE A 109 30.65 -5.88 11.88
C ILE A 109 30.25 -7.19 12.55
N THR A 110 30.89 -7.54 13.65
CA THR A 110 30.45 -8.65 14.51
C THR A 110 29.55 -8.10 15.59
N ILE A 111 28.29 -8.59 15.64
CA ILE A 111 27.33 -8.15 16.63
C ILE A 111 26.93 -9.34 17.51
N PRO A 112 27.18 -9.26 18.83
CA PRO A 112 26.76 -10.31 19.76
C PRO A 112 25.25 -10.51 19.76
N ALA A 113 24.83 -11.69 20.21
CA ALA A 113 23.42 -12.09 20.35
C ALA A 113 22.61 -11.02 21.10
N GLY A 114 21.52 -10.56 20.52
CA GLY A 114 20.60 -9.56 21.12
C GLY A 114 21.21 -8.16 21.31
N LYS A 115 22.38 -7.86 20.74
CA LYS A 115 23.05 -6.55 20.90
C LYS A 115 22.90 -5.67 19.67
N THR A 116 23.14 -4.37 19.89
CA THR A 116 23.12 -3.34 18.87
C THR A 116 24.54 -2.77 18.70
N THR A 117 24.94 -2.57 17.46
CA THR A 117 26.21 -1.91 17.10
C THR A 117 25.93 -0.80 16.07
N THR A 118 26.86 0.11 15.91
CA THR A 118 26.75 1.22 14.96
C THR A 118 27.83 1.12 13.88
N THR A 119 27.46 1.59 12.69
CA THR A 119 28.40 1.91 11.62
C THR A 119 28.12 3.33 11.11
N THR A 120 29.10 3.94 10.45
CA THR A 120 28.96 5.30 9.94
C THR A 120 29.00 5.30 8.42
N LEU A 121 27.98 5.90 7.83
CA LEU A 121 27.98 6.24 6.40
C LEU A 121 28.68 7.57 6.21
N TYR A 122 29.74 7.59 5.42
CA TYR A 122 30.47 8.76 4.96
C TYR A 122 30.06 9.06 3.53
N LEU A 123 29.77 10.31 3.25
CA LEU A 123 29.48 10.84 1.90
C LEU A 123 30.51 11.90 1.54
N GLN A 124 31.01 11.83 0.32
CA GLN A 124 31.85 12.87 -0.26
C GLN A 124 31.32 13.20 -1.67
N VAL A 125 30.64 14.31 -1.80
CA VAL A 125 30.10 14.76 -3.08
C VAL A 125 31.24 15.29 -3.95
N PRO A 126 31.37 14.89 -5.23
CA PRO A 126 32.35 15.49 -6.15
C PRO A 126 32.07 16.98 -6.36
N GLY A 127 33.13 17.78 -6.57
CA GLY A 127 33.00 19.22 -6.78
C GLY A 127 32.31 19.61 -8.08
N ASP A 128 32.25 18.70 -9.04
CA ASP A 128 31.56 18.83 -10.34
C ASP A 128 30.20 18.11 -10.37
N ALA A 129 29.70 17.67 -9.22
CA ALA A 129 28.43 16.96 -9.12
C ALA A 129 27.28 17.86 -9.61
N ARG A 130 26.50 17.34 -10.57
CA ARG A 130 25.32 18.06 -11.09
C ARG A 130 24.23 18.12 -10.00
N PRO A 131 23.52 19.24 -9.87
CA PRO A 131 22.33 19.33 -9.02
C PRO A 131 21.29 18.24 -9.35
N GLY A 132 20.51 17.83 -8.35
CA GLY A 132 19.48 16.81 -8.50
C GLY A 132 19.53 15.70 -7.46
N GLY A 133 18.60 14.76 -7.60
CA GLY A 133 18.47 13.60 -6.69
C GLY A 133 19.53 12.53 -6.95
N ARG A 134 19.98 11.87 -5.88
CA ARG A 134 20.84 10.67 -5.92
C ARG A 134 20.26 9.65 -4.95
N TYR A 135 20.31 8.38 -5.34
CA TYR A 135 19.59 7.31 -4.64
C TYR A 135 20.50 6.11 -4.43
N ILE A 136 20.93 5.95 -3.19
CA ILE A 136 21.78 4.83 -2.77
C ILE A 136 21.17 4.13 -1.56
N SER A 137 21.64 2.95 -1.27
CA SER A 137 21.29 2.18 -0.09
C SER A 137 22.53 1.67 0.60
N VAL A 138 22.46 1.55 1.93
CA VAL A 138 23.41 0.78 2.71
C VAL A 138 22.74 -0.55 3.03
N ALA A 139 23.11 -1.59 2.32
CA ALA A 139 22.60 -2.93 2.47
C ALA A 139 23.44 -3.73 3.46
N PHE A 140 22.78 -4.42 4.38
CA PHE A 140 23.40 -5.28 5.37
C PHE A 140 22.99 -6.73 5.12
N SER A 141 23.97 -7.63 5.08
CA SER A 141 23.73 -9.06 4.95
C SER A 141 24.51 -9.82 6.02
N PRO A 142 23.89 -10.79 6.71
CA PRO A 142 24.61 -11.66 7.62
C PRO A 142 25.54 -12.58 6.85
N ARG A 143 26.72 -12.86 7.42
CA ARG A 143 27.62 -13.89 6.87
C ARG A 143 26.94 -15.24 6.96
N SER A 144 26.84 -15.94 5.83
CA SER A 144 26.46 -17.36 5.85
C SER A 144 27.54 -18.18 6.54
N THR A 145 27.26 -18.72 7.72
CA THR A 145 28.19 -19.57 8.48
C THR A 145 28.03 -21.06 8.17
N GLY A 146 27.22 -21.42 7.17
CA GLY A 146 26.96 -22.81 6.80
C GLY A 146 27.11 -23.06 5.31
N LEU A 147 28.10 -23.84 4.92
CA LEU A 147 27.96 -24.72 3.76
C LEU A 147 26.90 -25.74 4.16
N THR A 148 25.64 -25.53 3.80
CA THR A 148 24.68 -26.61 3.80
C THR A 148 25.11 -27.58 2.71
N GLU A 149 25.77 -28.66 3.11
CA GLU A 149 25.92 -29.84 2.27
C GLU A 149 24.52 -30.36 1.96
N GLY A 150 23.98 -29.94 0.81
CA GLY A 150 22.66 -30.32 0.34
C GLY A 150 22.20 -29.44 -0.81
N THR A 151 21.34 -29.98 -1.66
CA THR A 151 20.72 -29.28 -2.80
C THR A 151 19.66 -28.23 -2.40
N GLY A 152 19.90 -27.50 -1.32
CA GLY A 152 19.00 -26.45 -0.79
C GLY A 152 19.41 -25.06 -1.26
N ALA A 153 18.44 -24.25 -1.69
CA ALA A 153 18.65 -22.82 -1.91
C ALA A 153 18.85 -22.10 -0.57
N SER A 154 19.96 -21.40 -0.38
CA SER A 154 20.17 -20.55 0.80
C SER A 154 19.49 -19.20 0.58
N VAL A 155 18.51 -18.86 1.43
CA VAL A 155 17.87 -17.54 1.41
C VAL A 155 18.60 -16.65 2.41
N HIS A 156 19.28 -15.63 1.91
CA HIS A 156 19.91 -14.61 2.75
C HIS A 156 18.95 -13.44 2.93
N ALA A 157 18.63 -13.12 4.19
CA ALA A 157 17.91 -11.90 4.51
C ALA A 157 18.84 -10.70 4.27
N VAL A 158 18.42 -9.76 3.44
CA VAL A 158 19.10 -8.48 3.23
C VAL A 158 18.16 -7.39 3.72
N ALA A 159 18.65 -6.50 4.56
CA ALA A 159 17.93 -5.28 4.90
C ALA A 159 18.81 -4.08 4.56
N ALA A 160 18.18 -2.96 4.21
CA ALA A 160 18.89 -1.78 3.77
C ALA A 160 18.33 -0.49 4.37
N THR A 161 19.23 0.45 4.68
CA THR A 161 18.88 1.86 4.90
C THR A 161 18.92 2.58 3.56
N LEU A 162 17.81 3.16 3.15
CA LEU A 162 17.72 3.94 1.91
C LEU A 162 18.30 5.34 2.16
N VAL A 163 19.08 5.85 1.22
CA VAL A 163 19.72 7.16 1.31
C VAL A 163 19.23 8.03 0.17
N TYR A 164 18.52 9.10 0.51
CA TYR A 164 18.04 10.13 -0.40
C TYR A 164 18.97 11.32 -0.29
N LEU A 165 19.80 11.52 -1.32
CA LEU A 165 20.74 12.62 -1.38
C LEU A 165 20.26 13.62 -2.43
N THR A 166 20.09 14.87 -2.04
CA THR A 166 19.84 15.99 -2.94
C THR A 166 21.10 16.82 -3.04
N ILE A 167 21.60 16.99 -4.26
CA ILE A 167 22.69 17.92 -4.56
C ILE A 167 22.06 19.29 -4.82
N ASN A 168 22.45 20.27 -4.02
CA ASN A 168 21.94 21.63 -4.08
C ASN A 168 22.33 22.30 -5.40
N GLY A 169 21.48 23.20 -5.86
CA GLY A 169 21.63 23.95 -7.10
C GLY A 169 20.33 24.07 -7.87
N PRO A 170 20.34 24.59 -9.08
CA PRO A 170 19.16 24.68 -9.92
C PRO A 170 18.63 23.28 -10.24
N THR A 171 17.44 22.96 -9.75
CA THR A 171 16.74 21.68 -9.99
C THR A 171 15.30 21.97 -10.37
N GLU A 172 14.73 21.15 -11.24
CA GLU A 172 13.32 21.22 -11.58
C GLU A 172 12.52 20.31 -10.67
N GLU A 173 11.59 20.88 -9.90
CA GLU A 173 10.56 20.14 -9.18
C GLU A 173 9.29 20.15 -10.02
N SER A 174 8.94 19.05 -10.63
CA SER A 174 7.79 18.93 -11.51
C SER A 174 7.05 17.62 -11.29
N GLY A 175 5.73 17.70 -11.20
CA GLY A 175 4.89 16.51 -11.00
C GLY A 175 3.45 16.78 -11.40
N ARG A 176 2.75 15.72 -11.83
CA ARG A 176 1.35 15.82 -12.24
C ARG A 176 0.57 14.56 -11.89
N ILE A 177 -0.72 14.72 -11.68
CA ILE A 177 -1.66 13.60 -11.63
C ILE A 177 -1.93 13.17 -13.08
N THR A 178 -1.56 11.95 -13.43
CA THR A 178 -1.77 11.37 -14.77
C THR A 178 -3.10 10.66 -14.88
N SER A 179 -3.63 10.16 -13.76
CA SER A 179 -4.92 9.49 -13.70
C SER A 179 -5.53 9.67 -12.30
N PHE A 180 -6.83 9.92 -12.26
CA PHE A 180 -7.63 9.83 -11.03
C PHE A 180 -8.93 9.12 -11.35
N PHE A 181 -9.11 7.97 -10.74
CA PHE A 181 -10.20 7.03 -11.05
C PHE A 181 -11.06 6.76 -9.82
N ALA A 182 -12.36 6.67 -10.08
CA ALA A 182 -13.36 6.04 -9.24
C ALA A 182 -14.38 5.32 -10.15
N PRO A 183 -15.10 4.27 -9.67
CA PRO A 183 -16.18 3.67 -10.43
C PRO A 183 -17.22 4.73 -10.81
N GLY A 184 -17.50 4.91 -12.10
CA GLY A 184 -18.47 5.92 -12.57
C GLY A 184 -19.89 5.67 -12.07
N PHE A 185 -20.23 4.39 -11.76
CA PHE A 185 -21.48 3.94 -11.19
C PHE A 185 -21.25 2.81 -10.18
N SER A 186 -21.94 2.86 -9.05
CA SER A 186 -21.97 1.81 -8.04
C SER A 186 -23.36 1.64 -7.46
N GLU A 187 -23.71 0.46 -6.98
CA GLU A 187 -24.98 0.21 -6.31
C GLU A 187 -24.95 0.73 -4.86
N TYR A 188 -23.82 0.50 -4.18
CA TYR A 188 -23.51 0.96 -2.81
C TYR A 188 -22.00 1.00 -2.63
N GLY A 189 -21.50 1.52 -1.50
CA GLY A 189 -20.10 1.47 -1.15
C GLY A 189 -19.64 0.12 -0.57
N PRO A 190 -18.34 -0.05 -0.37
CA PRO A 190 -17.32 1.00 -0.41
C PRO A 190 -17.03 1.51 -1.82
N ILE A 191 -16.50 2.75 -1.93
CA ILE A 191 -16.05 3.33 -3.19
C ILE A 191 -14.54 3.49 -3.13
N ASP A 192 -13.85 2.83 -4.05
CA ASP A 192 -12.39 2.85 -4.14
C ASP A 192 -11.92 3.95 -5.09
N PHE A 193 -10.88 4.66 -4.68
CA PHE A 193 -10.24 5.72 -5.45
C PHE A 193 -8.79 5.37 -5.69
N LYS A 194 -8.33 5.63 -6.92
CA LYS A 194 -6.96 5.38 -7.35
C LYS A 194 -6.44 6.59 -8.09
N ALA A 195 -5.34 7.16 -7.62
CA ALA A 195 -4.64 8.25 -8.28
C ALA A 195 -3.24 7.81 -8.70
N GLU A 196 -2.82 8.20 -9.89
CA GLU A 196 -1.46 7.98 -10.38
C GLU A 196 -0.78 9.34 -10.51
N ILE A 197 0.35 9.51 -9.82
CA ILE A 197 1.16 10.72 -9.85
C ILE A 197 2.47 10.41 -10.53
N LYS A 198 2.82 11.20 -11.55
CA LYS A 198 4.11 11.15 -12.25
C LYS A 198 5.00 12.28 -11.77
N ASN A 199 6.24 11.97 -11.48
CA ASN A 199 7.30 12.96 -11.28
C ASN A 199 8.02 13.17 -12.61
N THR A 200 8.09 14.43 -13.07
CA THR A 200 8.79 14.83 -14.30
C THR A 200 9.99 15.74 -14.02
N GLY A 201 10.33 15.93 -12.73
CA GLY A 201 11.47 16.72 -12.30
C GLY A 201 12.73 15.89 -12.05
N ASP A 202 13.75 16.55 -11.49
CA ASP A 202 15.10 16.01 -11.29
C ASP A 202 15.34 15.42 -9.89
N ILE A 203 14.43 15.68 -8.97
CA ILE A 203 14.48 15.18 -7.58
C ILE A 203 13.20 14.43 -7.23
N HIS A 204 13.26 13.55 -6.24
CA HIS A 204 12.05 12.90 -5.73
C HIS A 204 11.12 13.91 -5.09
N ILE A 205 9.84 13.76 -5.33
CA ILE A 205 8.79 14.56 -4.69
C ILE A 205 8.03 13.72 -3.68
N THR A 206 7.52 14.36 -2.64
CA THR A 206 6.73 13.73 -1.58
C THR A 206 5.39 14.46 -1.47
N PRO A 207 4.40 14.13 -2.33
CA PRO A 207 3.14 14.85 -2.38
C PRO A 207 2.34 14.71 -1.08
N LYS A 208 1.79 15.83 -0.60
CA LYS A 208 0.82 15.89 0.49
C LYS A 208 -0.55 16.15 -0.11
N ILE A 209 -1.34 15.11 -0.25
CA ILE A 209 -2.64 15.12 -0.92
C ILE A 209 -3.77 14.72 0.00
N SER A 210 -4.94 15.28 -0.26
CA SER A 210 -6.18 14.93 0.41
C SER A 210 -7.30 14.68 -0.61
N LEU A 211 -8.17 13.76 -0.28
CA LEU A 211 -9.39 13.49 -1.02
C LEU A 211 -10.57 14.11 -0.27
N LYS A 212 -11.39 14.90 -0.98
CA LYS A 212 -12.65 15.44 -0.48
C LYS A 212 -13.78 15.03 -1.40
N ILE A 213 -14.86 14.50 -0.81
CA ILE A 213 -16.05 14.10 -1.56
C ILE A 213 -17.19 15.02 -1.21
N LYS A 214 -17.84 15.56 -2.24
CA LYS A 214 -19.03 16.42 -2.13
C LYS A 214 -20.24 15.72 -2.74
N ASN A 215 -21.40 15.93 -2.12
CA ASN A 215 -22.68 15.48 -2.67
C ASN A 215 -23.17 16.44 -3.78
N LEU A 216 -24.33 16.14 -4.36
CA LEU A 216 -24.98 16.94 -5.41
C LEU A 216 -25.22 18.41 -4.96
N PHE A 217 -25.39 18.66 -3.67
CA PHE A 217 -25.62 19.99 -3.10
C PHE A 217 -24.33 20.75 -2.76
N GLY A 218 -23.15 20.18 -3.10
CA GLY A 218 -21.84 20.79 -2.82
C GLY A 218 -21.34 20.62 -1.38
N GLN A 219 -22.10 19.93 -0.52
CA GLN A 219 -21.69 19.67 0.86
C GLN A 219 -20.59 18.61 0.91
N GLU A 220 -19.57 18.84 1.71
CA GLU A 220 -18.50 17.85 1.97
C GLU A 220 -19.05 16.73 2.86
N VAL A 221 -19.04 15.51 2.34
CA VAL A 221 -19.57 14.31 3.03
C VAL A 221 -18.49 13.34 3.46
N PHE A 222 -17.27 13.52 2.98
CA PHE A 222 -16.10 12.74 3.34
C PHE A 222 -14.83 13.52 3.03
N SER A 223 -13.83 13.38 3.91
CA SER A 223 -12.49 13.92 3.70
C SER A 223 -11.47 12.98 4.33
N THR A 224 -10.36 12.72 3.62
CA THR A 224 -9.23 11.94 4.13
C THR A 224 -7.92 12.42 3.53
N ALA A 225 -6.85 12.40 4.33
CA ALA A 225 -5.50 12.60 3.82
C ALA A 225 -4.95 11.27 3.28
N LEU A 226 -4.24 11.32 2.17
CA LEU A 226 -3.51 10.17 1.64
C LEU A 226 -2.13 10.08 2.32
N PRO A 227 -1.45 8.91 2.27
CA PRO A 227 -0.13 8.76 2.88
C PRO A 227 0.87 9.79 2.35
N SER A 228 1.38 10.65 3.24
CA SER A 228 2.28 11.76 2.90
C SER A 228 3.77 11.42 2.95
N HIS A 229 4.12 10.17 3.29
CA HIS A 229 5.51 9.69 3.37
C HIS A 229 5.98 8.97 2.10
N LEU A 230 5.13 8.92 1.07
CA LEU A 230 5.42 8.19 -0.16
C LEU A 230 6.17 9.08 -1.15
N ASN A 231 7.40 8.69 -1.48
CA ASN A 231 8.20 9.38 -2.49
C ASN A 231 7.80 8.94 -3.91
N VAL A 232 7.80 9.89 -4.84
CA VAL A 232 7.71 9.64 -6.28
C VAL A 232 9.05 10.04 -6.89
N PHE A 233 9.78 9.07 -7.44
CA PHE A 233 11.13 9.29 -7.96
C PHE A 233 11.10 9.94 -9.36
N PRO A 234 12.19 10.61 -9.78
CA PRO A 234 12.27 11.22 -11.10
C PRO A 234 11.96 10.23 -12.23
N GLY A 235 11.13 10.66 -13.16
CA GLY A 235 10.72 9.84 -14.31
C GLY A 235 9.72 8.74 -14.01
N THR A 236 9.42 8.45 -12.73
CA THR A 236 8.55 7.34 -12.33
C THR A 236 7.13 7.78 -12.00
N PHE A 237 6.28 6.79 -11.78
CA PHE A 237 4.90 6.97 -11.32
C PHE A 237 4.72 6.37 -9.92
N ARG A 238 3.77 6.91 -9.17
CA ARG A 238 3.31 6.29 -7.93
C ARG A 238 1.82 6.27 -7.83
N ILE A 239 1.29 5.13 -7.38
CA ILE A 239 -0.13 4.93 -7.14
C ILE A 239 -0.45 5.28 -5.69
N TYR A 240 -1.53 6.04 -5.51
CA TYR A 240 -2.17 6.34 -4.24
C TYR A 240 -3.57 5.76 -4.26
N GLU A 241 -3.88 4.92 -3.29
CA GLU A 241 -5.18 4.27 -3.16
C GLU A 241 -5.83 4.65 -1.84
N THR A 242 -7.13 4.84 -1.87
CA THR A 242 -7.96 5.08 -0.68
C THR A 242 -9.38 4.63 -0.94
N SER A 243 -10.18 4.44 0.11
CA SER A 243 -11.54 3.94 -0.01
C SER A 243 -12.50 4.68 0.92
N TRP A 244 -13.66 4.99 0.42
CA TRP A 244 -14.76 5.52 1.22
C TRP A 244 -15.65 4.38 1.70
N GLN A 245 -15.54 4.00 2.97
CA GLN A 245 -16.13 2.79 3.55
C GLN A 245 -17.63 2.86 3.84
N LYS A 246 -18.31 3.96 3.50
CA LYS A 246 -19.74 4.12 3.73
C LYS A 246 -20.57 3.24 2.79
N LYS A 247 -21.34 2.28 3.33
CA LYS A 247 -22.12 1.33 2.54
C LYS A 247 -23.33 1.98 1.85
N TRP A 248 -24.15 2.73 2.61
CA TRP A 248 -25.38 3.32 2.09
C TRP A 248 -25.12 4.72 1.57
N LEU A 249 -25.15 4.84 0.26
CA LEU A 249 -24.95 6.07 -0.49
C LEU A 249 -26.07 6.18 -1.53
N PHE A 250 -26.47 7.42 -1.83
CA PHE A 250 -27.48 7.68 -2.84
C PHE A 250 -27.24 9.02 -3.52
N GLY A 251 -27.23 9.03 -4.85
CA GLY A 251 -27.13 10.23 -5.67
C GLY A 251 -25.78 10.38 -6.37
N ARG A 252 -25.53 11.61 -6.85
CA ARG A 252 -24.30 11.99 -7.53
C ARG A 252 -23.29 12.56 -6.53
N TYR A 253 -22.06 12.16 -6.68
CA TYR A 253 -20.93 12.64 -5.89
C TYR A 253 -19.82 13.16 -6.79
N SER A 254 -19.04 14.11 -6.28
CA SER A 254 -17.81 14.58 -6.88
C SER A 254 -16.66 14.38 -5.89
N ALA A 255 -15.67 13.59 -6.30
CA ALA A 255 -14.43 13.39 -5.56
C ALA A 255 -13.38 14.35 -6.10
N ASN A 256 -12.79 15.16 -5.22
CA ASN A 256 -11.77 16.15 -5.53
C ASN A 256 -10.49 15.76 -4.79
N LEU A 257 -9.47 15.42 -5.56
CA LEU A 257 -8.12 15.19 -5.07
C LEU A 257 -7.37 16.51 -5.16
N SER A 258 -6.77 16.96 -4.07
CA SER A 258 -6.01 18.22 -4.04
C SER A 258 -4.84 18.12 -3.07
N GLY A 259 -3.76 18.81 -3.38
CA GLY A 259 -2.58 18.82 -2.53
C GLY A 259 -1.44 19.63 -3.12
N PHE A 260 -0.27 19.46 -2.51
CA PHE A 260 0.93 20.18 -2.87
C PHE A 260 2.15 19.26 -2.78
N PHE A 261 3.22 19.61 -3.49
CA PHE A 261 4.53 18.99 -3.39
C PHE A 261 5.61 20.08 -3.49
N GLY A 262 6.87 19.65 -3.55
CA GLY A 262 8.03 20.51 -3.62
C GLY A 262 8.58 20.87 -2.23
N LYS A 263 9.80 21.40 -2.20
CA LYS A 263 10.54 21.73 -0.99
C LYS A 263 9.76 22.69 -0.10
N GLU A 264 9.04 23.64 -0.70
CA GLU A 264 8.23 24.65 -0.02
C GLU A 264 6.73 24.30 0.04
N ASN A 265 6.32 23.14 -0.46
CA ASN A 265 4.93 22.72 -0.59
C ASN A 265 4.05 23.76 -1.34
N ASN A 266 4.59 24.38 -2.37
CA ASN A 266 3.96 25.45 -3.15
C ASN A 266 3.50 25.01 -4.54
N LEU A 267 3.85 23.81 -4.99
CA LEU A 267 3.48 23.27 -6.31
C LEU A 267 2.18 22.48 -6.19
N PRO A 268 1.07 22.97 -6.80
CA PRO A 268 -0.24 22.36 -6.59
C PRO A 268 -0.44 21.10 -7.43
N LEU A 269 -1.20 20.16 -6.87
CA LEU A 269 -1.76 18.99 -7.55
C LEU A 269 -3.26 19.01 -7.39
N SER A 270 -4.02 18.82 -8.47
CA SER A 270 -5.47 18.71 -8.41
C SER A 270 -6.02 17.80 -9.49
N ALA A 271 -7.05 17.04 -9.15
CA ALA A 271 -7.85 16.25 -10.08
C ALA A 271 -9.24 16.04 -9.50
N ALA A 272 -10.24 15.81 -10.35
CA ALA A 272 -11.60 15.55 -9.92
C ALA A 272 -12.24 14.44 -10.77
N VAL A 273 -13.11 13.64 -10.14
CA VAL A 273 -13.93 12.63 -10.79
C VAL A 273 -15.32 12.65 -10.20
N ALA A 274 -16.34 12.47 -11.06
CA ALA A 274 -17.72 12.37 -10.62
C ALA A 274 -18.21 10.93 -10.79
N PHE A 275 -19.11 10.50 -9.87
CA PHE A 275 -19.66 9.15 -9.88
C PHE A 275 -21.09 9.16 -9.32
N TRP A 276 -21.83 8.09 -9.66
CA TRP A 276 -23.18 7.86 -9.18
C TRP A 276 -23.24 6.64 -8.27
N VAL A 277 -24.03 6.74 -7.22
CA VAL A 277 -24.38 5.58 -6.39
C VAL A 277 -25.90 5.50 -6.30
N ILE A 278 -26.45 4.41 -6.85
CA ILE A 278 -27.90 4.20 -6.90
C ILE A 278 -28.18 2.73 -6.57
N PRO A 279 -28.89 2.44 -5.48
CA PRO A 279 -29.27 1.08 -5.08
C PRO A 279 -30.41 0.55 -5.98
N TYR A 280 -30.11 0.36 -7.28
CA TYR A 280 -31.10 0.06 -8.30
C TYR A 280 -31.84 -1.26 -8.05
N LYS A 281 -31.21 -2.26 -7.44
CA LYS A 281 -31.90 -3.52 -7.09
C LYS A 281 -32.99 -3.28 -6.07
N ILE A 282 -32.74 -2.47 -5.05
CA ILE A 282 -33.74 -2.11 -4.03
C ILE A 282 -34.87 -1.32 -4.67
N ILE A 283 -34.53 -0.34 -5.52
CA ILE A 283 -35.52 0.46 -6.24
C ILE A 283 -36.39 -0.44 -7.12
N LEU A 284 -35.82 -1.41 -7.84
CA LEU A 284 -36.51 -2.35 -8.69
C LEU A 284 -37.51 -3.21 -7.88
N VAL A 285 -37.09 -3.71 -6.71
CA VAL A 285 -37.97 -4.49 -5.83
C VAL A 285 -39.18 -3.67 -5.39
N PHE A 286 -38.99 -2.42 -4.97
CA PHE A 286 -40.09 -1.56 -4.59
C PHE A 286 -41.00 -1.18 -5.78
N ALA A 287 -40.41 -0.96 -6.95
CA ALA A 287 -41.19 -0.67 -8.19
C ALA A 287 -42.03 -1.87 -8.60
N THR A 288 -41.49 -3.09 -8.58
CA THR A 288 -42.25 -4.30 -8.92
C THR A 288 -43.35 -4.59 -7.91
N LEU A 289 -43.10 -4.40 -6.61
CA LEU A 289 -44.07 -4.55 -5.55
C LEU A 289 -45.19 -3.51 -5.71
N GLY A 290 -44.86 -2.25 -5.97
CA GLY A 290 -45.82 -1.19 -6.23
C GLY A 290 -46.69 -1.47 -7.45
N LEU A 291 -46.10 -1.95 -8.55
CA LEU A 291 -46.81 -2.35 -9.74
C LEU A 291 -47.80 -3.51 -9.46
N ALA A 292 -47.34 -4.53 -8.71
CA ALA A 292 -48.19 -5.65 -8.31
C ALA A 292 -49.41 -5.20 -7.49
N ILE A 293 -49.22 -4.27 -6.55
CA ILE A 293 -50.31 -3.69 -5.75
C ILE A 293 -51.32 -2.93 -6.65
N ILE A 294 -50.83 -2.13 -7.60
CA ILE A 294 -51.66 -1.38 -8.54
C ILE A 294 -52.48 -2.34 -9.39
N LEU A 295 -51.86 -3.39 -9.93
CA LEU A 295 -52.56 -4.41 -10.73
C LEU A 295 -53.60 -5.17 -9.90
N ALA A 296 -53.28 -5.57 -8.67
CA ALA A 296 -54.24 -6.23 -7.78
C ALA A 296 -55.44 -5.35 -7.47
N ARG A 297 -55.27 -4.04 -7.22
CA ARG A 297 -56.36 -3.08 -7.02
C ARG A 297 -57.22 -2.91 -8.28
N ARG A 298 -56.63 -2.87 -9.49
CA ARG A 298 -57.37 -2.79 -10.75
C ARG A 298 -58.23 -4.04 -11.01
N ILE A 299 -57.70 -5.23 -10.67
CA ILE A 299 -58.47 -6.48 -10.82
C ILE A 299 -59.65 -6.50 -9.87
N LYS A 300 -59.44 -6.09 -8.59
CA LYS A 300 -60.51 -6.07 -7.57
C LYS A 300 -61.62 -5.05 -7.89
N ASN A 301 -61.31 -3.96 -8.58
CA ASN A 301 -62.23 -2.89 -8.90
C ASN A 301 -62.88 -3.03 -10.29
N LYS A 302 -62.70 -4.17 -11.02
CA LYS A 302 -63.43 -4.43 -12.25
C LYS A 302 -64.88 -4.67 -11.90
N PRO A 303 -65.87 -3.93 -12.53
CA PRO A 303 -67.27 -4.19 -12.34
C PRO A 303 -67.59 -5.61 -12.82
N PRO A 304 -68.60 -6.29 -12.20
CA PRO A 304 -69.05 -7.62 -12.64
C PRO A 304 -69.45 -7.53 -14.12
N LYS A 305 -69.02 -8.49 -14.92
CA LYS A 305 -69.52 -8.63 -16.30
C LYS A 305 -71.03 -8.86 -16.23
N GLU A 306 -71.83 -7.96 -16.80
CA GLU A 306 -73.24 -8.21 -17.07
C GLU A 306 -73.32 -9.46 -17.93
N ILE A 307 -73.95 -10.51 -17.37
CA ILE A 307 -74.37 -11.69 -18.13
C ILE A 307 -75.51 -11.23 -18.99
N LYS A 308 -75.36 -11.04 -20.30
CA LYS A 308 -76.40 -10.86 -21.24
C LYS A 308 -77.22 -12.16 -21.25
N GLU A 309 -78.45 -12.14 -20.70
CA GLU A 309 -79.40 -13.20 -20.89
C GLU A 309 -79.68 -13.31 -22.39
N GLU A 310 -79.38 -14.46 -22.95
CA GLU A 310 -79.70 -14.87 -24.30
C GLU A 310 -81.18 -15.16 -24.33
N LYS A 311 -81.96 -14.25 -24.97
CA LYS A 311 -83.40 -14.45 -25.18
C LYS A 311 -83.59 -15.65 -26.10
N GLU A 312 -84.27 -16.71 -25.59
CA GLU A 312 -84.75 -17.82 -26.40
C GLU A 312 -85.60 -17.30 -27.54
N PRO A 313 -85.51 -17.83 -28.77
CA PRO A 313 -86.39 -17.49 -29.87
C PRO A 313 -87.81 -18.12 -29.66
N GLU A 314 -88.88 -17.30 -29.67
CA GLU A 314 -90.23 -17.76 -29.74
C GLU A 314 -90.44 -18.56 -31.03
N GLU A 315 -90.85 -19.86 -30.90
CA GLU A 315 -91.37 -20.69 -31.97
C GLU A 315 -92.74 -20.20 -32.37
N LYS A 316 -92.92 -19.97 -33.67
CA LYS A 316 -94.24 -19.88 -34.33
C LYS A 316 -94.44 -21.10 -35.23
#